data_35691ba9eb64bb232ce0039727c9b65a
#
_entry.id   35691ba9eb64bb232ce0039727c9b65a
#
_cell.length_a   1.000
_cell.length_b   1.000
_cell.length_c   1.000
_cell.angle_alpha   90.00
_cell.angle_beta   90.00
_cell.angle_gamma   90.00
#
_symmetry.space_group_name_H-M   'P 1'
#
loop_
_entity.id
_entity.type
_entity.pdbx_description
1 polymer ?
#
loop_
_entity_poly.entity_id
_entity_poly.type
_entity_poly.pdbx_seq_one_letter_code
_entity_poly.pdbx_strand_id
1 'polypeptide(L)'
;MYKVIVVEDETMVRRGIILTIDWAALDCVIAGEAANGEEGAELAVRLSPDIIVTDVKMPRMDGVEMITKLREQGCRAKFIILTAYSDFKYAQSALRLGVSDYLLKPLRDGDLEQAVRHIREQMEEHPAKEEETDTAPVLRFHSDKKSKNKYVEAATRYIREHYREDITISTVASFLEISEGYLSRVFKKETDYTFTNYLAYYRMQMAMNLLKDCRVKVYEVADQFKKILGVSPSEYQDRCR
;
A
#
# COMPACT_ATOMS: atom_id res chain seq x y z
N MET A 1 19.63 11.86 -11.35
CA MET A 1 19.52 10.43 -10.96
C MET A 1 19.25 10.37 -9.46
N TYR A 2 18.09 9.88 -9.06
CA TYR A 2 17.64 9.82 -7.66
C TYR A 2 18.23 8.62 -6.95
N LYS A 3 18.71 8.81 -5.72
CA LYS A 3 19.25 7.75 -4.88
C LYS A 3 18.12 7.00 -4.19
N VAL A 4 18.07 5.69 -4.37
CA VAL A 4 17.09 4.81 -3.73
C VAL A 4 17.79 3.88 -2.75
N ILE A 5 17.24 3.68 -1.56
CA ILE A 5 17.62 2.57 -0.68
C ILE A 5 16.43 1.62 -0.52
N VAL A 6 16.75 0.33 -0.38
CA VAL A 6 15.74 -0.72 -0.16
C VAL A 6 15.99 -1.35 1.19
N VAL A 7 14.95 -1.37 2.04
CA VAL A 7 14.99 -1.90 3.40
C VAL A 7 13.97 -3.03 3.51
N GLU A 8 14.44 -4.27 3.60
CA GLU A 8 13.60 -5.47 3.54
C GLU A 8 14.36 -6.60 4.22
N ASP A 9 13.76 -7.27 5.18
CA ASP A 9 14.44 -8.32 5.94
C ASP A 9 14.59 -9.61 5.14
N GLU A 10 13.65 -9.92 4.27
CA GLU A 10 13.70 -11.10 3.42
C GLU A 10 14.66 -10.90 2.23
N THR A 11 15.82 -11.54 2.29
CA THR A 11 16.90 -11.38 1.30
C THR A 11 16.44 -11.63 -0.13
N MET A 12 15.56 -12.62 -0.36
CA MET A 12 15.08 -12.96 -1.71
C MET A 12 14.17 -11.86 -2.26
N VAL A 13 13.27 -11.30 -1.41
CA VAL A 13 12.39 -10.18 -1.78
C VAL A 13 13.23 -8.93 -2.05
N ARG A 14 14.15 -8.60 -1.16
CA ARG A 14 15.06 -7.45 -1.31
C ARG A 14 15.85 -7.52 -2.61
N ARG A 15 16.48 -8.65 -2.90
CA ARG A 15 17.20 -8.86 -4.16
C ARG A 15 16.29 -8.86 -5.38
N GLY A 16 15.10 -9.43 -5.26
CA GLY A 16 14.09 -9.36 -6.31
C GLY A 16 13.81 -7.91 -6.69
N ILE A 17 13.47 -7.06 -5.72
CA ILE A 17 13.21 -5.63 -5.94
C ILE A 17 14.40 -4.94 -6.63
N ILE A 18 15.61 -5.20 -6.16
CA ILE A 18 16.82 -4.54 -6.69
C ILE A 18 17.13 -4.97 -8.12
N LEU A 19 16.96 -6.25 -8.45
CA LEU A 19 17.44 -6.84 -9.70
C LEU A 19 16.40 -6.88 -10.81
N THR A 20 15.09 -6.90 -10.49
CA THR A 20 14.03 -7.04 -11.51
C THR A 20 13.55 -5.70 -12.04
N ILE A 21 13.77 -4.60 -11.31
CA ILE A 21 13.36 -3.26 -11.71
C ILE A 21 14.47 -2.57 -12.49
N ASP A 22 14.12 -1.98 -13.63
CA ASP A 22 15.03 -1.13 -14.38
C ASP A 22 15.10 0.27 -13.75
N TRP A 23 15.91 0.39 -12.70
CA TRP A 23 16.10 1.63 -11.97
C TRP A 23 16.68 2.75 -12.84
N ALA A 24 17.49 2.40 -13.83
CA ALA A 24 18.07 3.38 -14.75
C ALA A 24 16.99 4.00 -15.65
N ALA A 25 16.05 3.22 -16.14
CA ALA A 25 14.90 3.74 -16.89
C ALA A 25 13.98 4.64 -16.05
N LEU A 26 14.06 4.52 -14.72
CA LEU A 26 13.37 5.39 -13.76
C LEU A 26 14.21 6.61 -13.33
N ASP A 27 15.35 6.85 -13.94
CA ASP A 27 16.33 7.87 -13.52
C ASP A 27 16.74 7.74 -12.04
N CYS A 28 16.79 6.51 -11.55
CA CYS A 28 17.13 6.14 -10.19
C CYS A 28 18.39 5.27 -10.14
N VAL A 29 19.03 5.24 -8.98
CA VAL A 29 20.14 4.35 -8.68
C VAL A 29 19.97 3.75 -7.29
N ILE A 30 20.18 2.44 -7.15
CA ILE A 30 20.23 1.81 -5.84
C ILE A 30 21.53 2.24 -5.13
N ALA A 31 21.39 3.09 -4.12
CA ALA A 31 22.49 3.61 -3.33
C ALA A 31 22.88 2.65 -2.18
N GLY A 32 21.95 1.80 -1.76
CA GLY A 32 22.20 0.82 -0.71
C GLY A 32 21.01 -0.07 -0.39
N GLU A 33 21.26 -1.10 0.39
CA GLU A 33 20.26 -2.02 0.91
C GLU A 33 20.47 -2.29 2.40
N ALA A 34 19.39 -2.57 3.14
CA ALA A 34 19.43 -2.91 4.55
C ALA A 34 18.43 -4.05 4.87
N ALA A 35 18.71 -4.80 5.93
CA ALA A 35 17.92 -5.96 6.32
C ALA A 35 16.97 -5.69 7.51
N ASN A 36 16.94 -4.48 8.04
CA ASN A 36 16.07 -4.05 9.13
C ASN A 36 16.05 -2.53 9.24
N GLY A 37 15.13 -2.00 10.06
CA GLY A 37 14.94 -0.55 10.19
C GLY A 37 16.11 0.18 10.84
N GLU A 38 16.91 -0.47 11.73
CA GLU A 38 18.09 0.16 12.33
C GLU A 38 19.17 0.43 11.28
N GLU A 39 19.53 -0.62 10.51
CA GLU A 39 20.47 -0.50 9.40
C GLU A 39 19.95 0.48 8.33
N GLY A 40 18.63 0.45 8.04
CA GLY A 40 17.98 1.36 7.12
C GLY A 40 18.09 2.82 7.55
N ALA A 41 17.87 3.10 8.83
CA ALA A 41 18.00 4.44 9.40
C ALA A 41 19.45 4.97 9.32
N GLU A 42 20.43 4.15 9.69
CA GLU A 42 21.86 4.52 9.59
C GLU A 42 22.27 4.77 8.13
N LEU A 43 21.80 3.91 7.23
CA LEU A 43 22.05 4.03 5.80
C LEU A 43 21.45 5.32 5.23
N ALA A 44 20.21 5.65 5.62
CA ALA A 44 19.54 6.86 5.21
C ALA A 44 20.26 8.15 5.65
N VAL A 45 20.73 8.18 6.89
CA VAL A 45 21.52 9.31 7.39
C VAL A 45 22.82 9.47 6.61
N ARG A 46 23.52 8.37 6.34
CA ARG A 46 24.82 8.37 5.67
C ARG A 46 24.75 8.75 4.19
N LEU A 47 23.74 8.23 3.47
CA LEU A 47 23.63 8.34 2.01
C LEU A 47 22.74 9.49 1.56
N SER A 48 21.89 10.02 2.44
CA SER A 48 20.87 11.03 2.13
C SER A 48 20.10 10.65 0.86
N PRO A 49 19.34 9.53 0.88
CA PRO A 49 18.60 9.07 -0.28
C PRO A 49 17.42 9.99 -0.59
N ASP A 50 17.01 10.00 -1.84
CA ASP A 50 15.81 10.70 -2.28
C ASP A 50 14.55 9.87 -2.03
N ILE A 51 14.66 8.55 -2.20
CA ILE A 51 13.54 7.61 -2.06
C ILE A 51 13.99 6.44 -1.17
N ILE A 52 13.11 6.03 -0.26
CA ILE A 52 13.29 4.86 0.61
C ILE A 52 12.12 3.91 0.37
N VAL A 53 12.43 2.71 -0.11
CA VAL A 53 11.48 1.60 -0.21
C VAL A 53 11.68 0.71 1.01
N THR A 54 10.65 0.51 1.82
CA THR A 54 10.78 -0.25 3.07
C THR A 54 9.64 -1.22 3.29
N ASP A 55 9.95 -2.42 3.80
CA ASP A 55 8.92 -3.25 4.42
C ASP A 55 8.44 -2.63 5.73
N VAL A 56 7.24 -3.01 6.13
CA VAL A 56 6.67 -2.64 7.44
C VAL A 56 7.25 -3.52 8.52
N LYS A 57 7.11 -4.84 8.39
CA LYS A 57 7.50 -5.79 9.45
C LYS A 57 8.91 -6.27 9.26
N MET A 58 9.79 -5.77 10.08
CA MET A 58 11.20 -6.18 10.11
C MET A 58 11.68 -6.39 11.55
N PRO A 59 12.68 -7.25 11.77
CA PRO A 59 13.27 -7.44 13.09
C PRO A 59 14.00 -6.17 13.59
N ARG A 60 14.20 -6.05 14.90
CA ARG A 60 14.85 -4.96 15.63
C ARG A 60 14.09 -3.64 15.61
N MET A 61 13.88 -3.07 14.44
CA MET A 61 13.13 -1.83 14.22
C MET A 61 12.24 -2.03 13.00
N ASP A 62 10.95 -1.79 13.15
CA ASP A 62 10.00 -1.88 12.05
C ASP A 62 10.08 -0.65 11.10
N GLY A 63 9.47 -0.78 9.92
CA GLY A 63 9.53 0.28 8.91
C GLY A 63 8.87 1.58 9.37
N VAL A 64 7.82 1.52 10.19
CA VAL A 64 7.13 2.70 10.71
C VAL A 64 7.96 3.39 11.79
N GLU A 65 8.57 2.63 12.67
CA GLU A 65 9.50 3.15 13.68
C GLU A 65 10.71 3.83 13.01
N MET A 66 11.26 3.19 11.95
CA MET A 66 12.33 3.76 11.15
C MET A 66 11.93 5.10 10.52
N ILE A 67 10.77 5.17 9.87
CA ILE A 67 10.28 6.39 9.24
C ILE A 67 10.08 7.49 10.28
N THR A 68 9.48 7.16 11.43
CA THR A 68 9.25 8.10 12.54
C THR A 68 10.57 8.71 12.99
N LYS A 69 11.57 7.88 13.29
CA LYS A 69 12.90 8.31 13.70
C LYS A 69 13.58 9.19 12.65
N LEU A 70 13.48 8.83 11.37
CA LEU A 70 14.05 9.61 10.28
C LEU A 70 13.35 10.96 10.11
N ARG A 71 12.02 11.02 10.25
CA ARG A 71 11.27 12.29 10.20
C ARG A 71 11.64 13.23 11.35
N GLU A 72 11.77 12.70 12.57
CA GLU A 72 12.23 13.46 13.73
C GLU A 72 13.66 14.03 13.55
N GLN A 73 14.48 13.37 12.75
CA GLN A 73 15.82 13.81 12.37
C GLN A 73 15.83 14.75 11.16
N GLY A 74 14.66 15.15 10.64
CA GLY A 74 14.55 16.06 9.49
C GLY A 74 14.80 15.40 8.13
N CYS A 75 14.72 14.07 8.02
CA CYS A 75 14.87 13.37 6.75
C CYS A 75 13.73 13.75 5.81
N ARG A 76 14.06 14.24 4.61
CA ARG A 76 13.10 14.66 3.58
C ARG A 76 12.87 13.61 2.49
N ALA A 77 13.48 12.43 2.61
CA ALA A 77 13.28 11.35 1.65
C ALA A 77 11.79 11.01 1.46
N LYS A 78 11.43 10.63 0.25
CA LYS A 78 10.11 10.08 -0.06
C LYS A 78 10.09 8.60 0.33
N PHE A 79 9.02 8.15 0.99
CA PHE A 79 8.92 6.77 1.46
C PHE A 79 7.87 6.02 0.66
N ILE A 80 8.24 4.82 0.21
CA ILE A 80 7.33 3.80 -0.31
C ILE A 80 7.31 2.66 0.69
N ILE A 81 6.16 2.37 1.25
CA ILE A 81 5.99 1.25 2.17
C ILE A 81 5.52 0.02 1.39
N LEU A 82 6.18 -1.10 1.66
CA LEU A 82 5.74 -2.44 1.25
C LEU A 82 5.11 -3.13 2.44
N THR A 83 3.98 -3.82 2.27
CA THR A 83 3.31 -4.45 3.40
C THR A 83 2.58 -5.72 3.01
N ALA A 84 2.55 -6.68 3.93
CA ALA A 84 1.63 -7.78 3.85
C ALA A 84 0.23 -7.34 4.31
N TYR A 85 -0.77 -8.00 3.84
CA TYR A 85 -2.19 -7.72 3.85
C TYR A 85 -2.87 -7.32 5.17
N SER A 86 -2.29 -7.60 6.33
CA SER A 86 -2.97 -7.55 7.63
C SER A 86 -2.72 -6.28 8.47
N ASP A 87 -1.99 -5.29 7.97
CA ASP A 87 -1.41 -4.25 8.81
C ASP A 87 -2.08 -2.87 8.72
N PHE A 88 -3.39 -2.79 9.00
CA PHE A 88 -4.13 -1.52 9.03
C PHE A 88 -3.53 -0.47 9.96
N LYS A 89 -2.99 -0.87 11.11
CA LYS A 89 -2.33 0.06 12.04
C LYS A 89 -1.14 0.75 11.41
N TYR A 90 -0.39 0.03 10.61
CA TYR A 90 0.77 0.56 9.90
C TYR A 90 0.37 1.50 8.76
N ALA A 91 -0.72 1.20 8.04
CA ALA A 91 -1.26 2.12 7.02
C ALA A 91 -1.70 3.46 7.64
N GLN A 92 -2.34 3.44 8.81
CA GLN A 92 -2.72 4.65 9.52
C GLN A 92 -1.51 5.45 9.99
N SER A 93 -0.49 4.78 10.51
CA SER A 93 0.76 5.43 10.93
C SER A 93 1.52 6.02 9.73
N ALA A 94 1.57 5.29 8.63
CA ALA A 94 2.17 5.75 7.38
C ALA A 94 1.52 7.05 6.85
N LEU A 95 0.19 7.14 6.92
CA LEU A 95 -0.55 8.37 6.56
C LEU A 95 -0.11 9.58 7.39
N ARG A 96 -0.01 9.41 8.71
CA ARG A 96 0.41 10.48 9.62
C ARG A 96 1.87 10.92 9.40
N LEU A 97 2.70 10.02 8.91
CA LEU A 97 4.13 10.25 8.66
C LEU A 97 4.42 10.83 7.27
N GLY A 98 3.38 11.12 6.48
CA GLY A 98 3.54 11.68 5.13
C GLY A 98 4.30 10.73 4.19
N VAL A 99 3.99 9.44 4.25
CA VAL A 99 4.54 8.44 3.32
C VAL A 99 3.99 8.71 1.92
N SER A 100 4.84 8.63 0.90
CA SER A 100 4.46 9.01 -0.46
C SER A 100 3.65 7.95 -1.18
N ASP A 101 3.90 6.66 -0.90
CA ASP A 101 3.12 5.56 -1.47
C ASP A 101 3.12 4.33 -0.55
N TYR A 102 2.14 3.43 -0.76
CA TYR A 102 1.91 2.26 0.07
C TYR A 102 1.48 1.10 -0.82
N LEU A 103 2.35 0.11 -0.97
CA LEU A 103 2.17 -1.02 -1.85
C LEU A 103 1.97 -2.31 -1.07
N LEU A 104 1.15 -3.19 -1.59
CA LEU A 104 0.85 -4.46 -0.94
C LEU A 104 1.60 -5.60 -1.59
N LYS A 105 2.15 -6.46 -0.73
CA LYS A 105 2.73 -7.74 -1.13
C LYS A 105 1.62 -8.78 -1.39
N PRO A 106 1.75 -9.63 -2.40
CA PRO A 106 2.87 -9.70 -3.35
C PRO A 106 2.85 -8.54 -4.35
N LEU A 107 4.02 -7.93 -4.57
CA LEU A 107 4.19 -6.91 -5.60
C LEU A 107 3.96 -7.52 -6.99
N ARG A 108 3.30 -6.77 -7.84
CA ARG A 108 3.14 -7.12 -9.26
C ARG A 108 4.16 -6.41 -10.10
N ASP A 109 4.36 -6.95 -11.29
CA ASP A 109 5.20 -6.29 -12.28
C ASP A 109 4.67 -4.89 -12.58
N GLY A 110 5.50 -3.90 -12.39
CA GLY A 110 5.19 -2.50 -12.64
C GLY A 110 4.63 -1.70 -11.45
N ASP A 111 4.22 -2.32 -10.33
CA ASP A 111 3.64 -1.61 -9.19
C ASP A 111 4.64 -0.61 -8.57
N LEU A 112 5.83 -1.09 -8.29
CA LEU A 112 6.87 -0.27 -7.66
C LEU A 112 7.44 0.75 -8.64
N GLU A 113 7.58 0.39 -9.91
CA GLU A 113 7.99 1.32 -10.97
C GLU A 113 7.03 2.48 -11.14
N GLN A 114 5.72 2.24 -11.04
CA GLN A 114 4.71 3.30 -11.12
C GLN A 114 4.76 4.21 -9.89
N ALA A 115 4.93 3.64 -8.70
CA ALA A 115 5.08 4.41 -7.47
C ALA A 115 6.29 5.35 -7.54
N VAL A 116 7.43 4.83 -8.00
CA VAL A 116 8.66 5.61 -8.17
C VAL A 116 8.48 6.72 -9.21
N ARG A 117 7.86 6.44 -10.37
CA ARG A 117 7.58 7.47 -11.39
C ARG A 117 6.74 8.61 -10.84
N HIS A 118 5.69 8.29 -10.12
CA HIS A 118 4.81 9.30 -9.55
C HIS A 118 5.53 10.17 -8.51
N ILE A 119 6.34 9.56 -7.67
CA ILE A 119 7.16 10.31 -6.71
C ILE A 119 8.11 11.25 -7.44
N ARG A 120 8.74 10.78 -8.50
CA ARG A 120 9.62 11.62 -9.32
C ARG A 120 8.89 12.81 -9.95
N GLU A 121 7.74 12.57 -10.58
CA GLU A 121 6.88 13.62 -11.15
C GLU A 121 6.57 14.68 -10.10
N GLN A 122 6.20 14.28 -8.89
CA GLN A 122 5.96 15.22 -7.78
C GLN A 122 7.21 16.00 -7.36
N MET A 123 8.38 15.36 -7.38
CA MET A 123 9.65 16.04 -7.04
C MET A 123 10.10 17.01 -8.12
N GLU A 124 9.81 16.73 -9.40
CA GLU A 124 10.14 17.58 -10.54
C GLU A 124 9.21 18.79 -10.66
N GLU A 125 7.92 18.64 -10.38
CA GLU A 125 6.92 19.71 -10.45
C GLU A 125 7.07 20.74 -9.31
N HIS A 126 7.64 20.36 -8.15
CA HIS A 126 7.76 21.21 -6.97
C HIS A 126 9.19 21.23 -6.39
N PRO A 127 10.19 21.79 -7.10
CA PRO A 127 11.57 21.77 -6.63
C PRO A 127 11.86 22.63 -5.38
N ALA A 128 10.95 23.47 -4.91
CA ALA A 128 11.17 24.30 -3.72
C ALA A 128 9.93 25.09 -3.23
N LYS A 129 8.82 24.44 -2.97
CA LYS A 129 7.79 25.05 -2.13
C LYS A 129 7.51 24.15 -0.94
N GLU A 130 7.94 24.63 0.22
CA GLU A 130 7.45 24.23 1.54
C GLU A 130 5.97 24.63 1.63
N GLU A 131 5.10 23.86 1.03
CA GLU A 131 3.71 23.84 1.41
C GLU A 131 3.43 22.40 1.82
N GLU A 132 2.95 22.25 3.05
CA GLU A 132 2.28 21.08 3.56
C GLU A 132 1.20 20.66 2.57
N THR A 133 1.58 20.07 1.45
CA THR A 133 0.66 19.36 0.61
C THR A 133 0.41 18.03 1.31
N ASP A 134 -0.67 18.03 2.01
CA ASP A 134 -1.35 16.90 2.65
C ASP A 134 -1.80 15.88 1.56
N THR A 135 -0.82 15.42 0.78
CA THR A 135 -1.01 14.33 -0.18
C THR A 135 -0.81 13.03 0.56
N ALA A 136 -1.86 12.63 1.25
CA ALA A 136 -1.92 11.31 1.85
C ALA A 136 -1.57 10.22 0.82
N PRO A 137 -0.81 9.19 1.23
CA PRO A 137 -0.40 8.11 0.34
C PRO A 137 -1.61 7.50 -0.37
N VAL A 138 -1.52 7.40 -1.68
CA VAL A 138 -2.57 6.79 -2.48
C VAL A 138 -2.33 5.29 -2.45
N LEU A 139 -3.20 4.55 -1.76
CA LEU A 139 -3.27 3.09 -1.95
C LEU A 139 -3.65 2.84 -3.41
N ARG A 140 -2.66 2.48 -4.22
CA ARG A 140 -2.89 2.19 -5.62
C ARG A 140 -3.47 0.80 -5.75
N PHE A 141 -4.71 0.83 -6.13
CA PHE A 141 -5.46 -0.34 -6.47
C PHE A 141 -5.50 -0.45 -7.99
N HIS A 142 -4.87 -1.48 -8.55
CA HIS A 142 -4.85 -1.69 -10.00
C HIS A 142 -6.20 -2.15 -10.55
N SER A 143 -7.29 -1.50 -10.11
CA SER A 143 -8.64 -1.79 -10.63
C SER A 143 -8.96 -1.07 -11.94
N ASP A 144 -8.08 -0.17 -12.42
CA ASP A 144 -8.35 0.64 -13.60
C ASP A 144 -8.01 -0.05 -14.94
N LYS A 145 -7.42 -1.24 -14.91
CA LYS A 145 -7.46 -2.09 -16.09
C LYS A 145 -8.89 -2.59 -16.26
N LYS A 146 -9.62 -2.04 -17.24
CA LYS A 146 -10.89 -2.64 -17.69
C LYS A 146 -10.68 -4.13 -17.85
N SER A 147 -11.28 -4.92 -16.94
CA SER A 147 -11.26 -6.37 -17.08
C SER A 147 -11.90 -6.74 -18.41
N LYS A 148 -11.25 -7.63 -19.14
CA LYS A 148 -11.84 -8.18 -20.38
C LYS A 148 -13.03 -9.11 -20.10
N ASN A 149 -13.20 -9.51 -18.83
CA ASN A 149 -14.26 -10.42 -18.42
C ASN A 149 -15.43 -9.65 -17.79
N LYS A 150 -16.59 -9.69 -18.45
CA LYS A 150 -17.82 -9.00 -18.01
C LYS A 150 -18.26 -9.35 -16.58
N TYR A 151 -17.99 -10.56 -16.11
CA TYR A 151 -18.36 -10.99 -14.76
C TYR A 151 -17.42 -10.40 -13.71
N VAL A 152 -16.13 -10.27 -14.02
CA VAL A 152 -15.17 -9.61 -13.12
C VAL A 152 -15.47 -8.11 -13.04
N GLU A 153 -15.81 -7.47 -14.15
CA GLU A 153 -16.23 -6.06 -14.16
C GLU A 153 -17.51 -5.86 -13.34
N ALA A 154 -18.50 -6.73 -13.49
CA ALA A 154 -19.73 -6.68 -12.71
C ALA A 154 -19.47 -6.95 -11.21
N ALA A 155 -18.61 -7.92 -10.88
CA ALA A 155 -18.24 -8.22 -9.50
C ALA A 155 -17.48 -7.05 -8.83
N THR A 156 -16.56 -6.40 -9.52
CA THR A 156 -15.85 -5.22 -9.00
C THR A 156 -16.79 -4.03 -8.82
N ARG A 157 -17.74 -3.83 -9.73
CA ARG A 157 -18.79 -2.83 -9.56
C ARG A 157 -19.67 -3.14 -8.35
N TYR A 158 -20.10 -4.38 -8.18
CA TYR A 158 -20.87 -4.81 -7.02
C TYR A 158 -20.12 -4.54 -5.70
N ILE A 159 -18.82 -4.83 -5.66
CA ILE A 159 -17.98 -4.50 -4.49
C ILE A 159 -18.01 -2.99 -4.22
N ARG A 160 -17.86 -2.14 -5.24
CA ARG A 160 -17.87 -0.68 -5.08
C ARG A 160 -19.19 -0.14 -4.52
N GLU A 161 -20.30 -0.74 -4.89
CA GLU A 161 -21.63 -0.33 -4.46
C GLU A 161 -21.98 -0.86 -3.06
N HIS A 162 -21.53 -2.09 -2.72
CA HIS A 162 -21.94 -2.83 -1.54
C HIS A 162 -20.81 -3.10 -0.52
N TYR A 163 -19.63 -2.49 -0.63
CA TYR A 163 -18.47 -2.79 0.24
C TYR A 163 -18.74 -2.61 1.73
N ARG A 164 -19.79 -1.87 2.10
CA ARG A 164 -20.20 -1.64 3.49
C ARG A 164 -21.03 -2.78 4.07
N GLU A 165 -21.53 -3.66 3.22
CA GLU A 165 -22.38 -4.79 3.57
C GLU A 165 -21.54 -6.05 3.77
N ASP A 166 -22.11 -7.07 4.41
CA ASP A 166 -21.42 -8.36 4.54
C ASP A 166 -21.60 -9.17 3.24
N ILE A 167 -20.72 -8.91 2.28
CA ILE A 167 -20.73 -9.55 0.98
C ILE A 167 -19.66 -10.63 0.88
N THR A 168 -20.02 -11.74 0.27
CA THR A 168 -19.15 -12.88 0.01
C THR A 168 -19.08 -13.17 -1.49
N ILE A 169 -18.11 -13.95 -1.91
CA ILE A 169 -18.04 -14.40 -3.30
C ILE A 169 -19.31 -15.19 -3.71
N SER A 170 -19.90 -15.94 -2.78
CA SER A 170 -21.15 -16.67 -2.99
C SER A 170 -22.32 -15.73 -3.26
N THR A 171 -22.44 -14.64 -2.49
CA THR A 171 -23.46 -13.59 -2.70
C THR A 171 -23.34 -12.99 -4.09
N VAL A 172 -22.12 -12.65 -4.50
CA VAL A 172 -21.88 -12.01 -5.81
C VAL A 172 -22.05 -13.01 -6.95
N ALA A 173 -21.63 -14.25 -6.79
CA ALA A 173 -21.84 -15.31 -7.79
C ALA A 173 -23.34 -15.57 -8.02
N SER A 174 -24.13 -15.61 -6.96
CA SER A 174 -25.59 -15.73 -7.03
C SER A 174 -26.23 -14.54 -7.74
N PHE A 175 -25.80 -13.33 -7.43
CA PHE A 175 -26.25 -12.10 -8.10
C PHE A 175 -25.93 -12.11 -9.61
N LEU A 176 -24.80 -12.68 -10.00
CA LEU A 176 -24.35 -12.77 -11.39
C LEU A 176 -24.87 -14.02 -12.12
N GLU A 177 -25.64 -14.87 -11.44
CA GLU A 177 -26.17 -16.14 -11.96
C GLU A 177 -25.09 -17.08 -12.50
N ILE A 178 -23.94 -17.15 -11.81
CA ILE A 178 -22.81 -18.02 -12.15
C ILE A 178 -22.36 -18.83 -10.94
N SER A 179 -21.58 -19.89 -11.18
CA SER A 179 -21.03 -20.67 -10.08
C SER A 179 -19.91 -19.91 -9.35
N GLU A 180 -19.86 -20.07 -8.01
CA GLU A 180 -18.82 -19.49 -7.16
C GLU A 180 -17.41 -19.89 -7.62
N GLY A 181 -17.22 -21.17 -7.96
CA GLY A 181 -15.93 -21.68 -8.43
C GLY A 181 -15.49 -21.08 -9.77
N TYR A 182 -16.44 -20.76 -10.66
CA TYR A 182 -16.14 -20.02 -11.90
C TYR A 182 -15.72 -18.58 -11.58
N LEU A 183 -16.52 -17.87 -10.79
CA LEU A 183 -16.22 -16.50 -10.39
C LEU A 183 -14.86 -16.41 -9.69
N SER A 184 -14.60 -17.28 -8.72
CA SER A 184 -13.33 -17.32 -7.99
C SER A 184 -12.12 -17.42 -8.91
N ARG A 185 -12.20 -18.34 -9.89
CA ARG A 185 -11.12 -18.59 -10.84
C ARG A 185 -10.87 -17.41 -11.78
N VAL A 186 -11.94 -16.88 -12.40
CA VAL A 186 -11.79 -15.75 -13.34
C VAL A 186 -11.44 -14.47 -12.62
N PHE A 187 -11.98 -14.23 -11.43
CA PHE A 187 -11.69 -13.07 -10.62
C PHE A 187 -10.20 -13.04 -10.23
N LYS A 188 -9.68 -14.18 -9.70
CA LYS A 188 -8.26 -14.29 -9.38
C LYS A 188 -7.36 -14.15 -10.60
N LYS A 189 -7.76 -14.71 -11.76
CA LYS A 189 -7.00 -14.62 -13.00
C LYS A 189 -6.91 -13.19 -13.54
N GLU A 190 -7.99 -12.42 -13.47
CA GLU A 190 -8.06 -11.08 -14.05
C GLU A 190 -7.56 -9.98 -13.09
N THR A 191 -7.79 -10.16 -11.78
CA THR A 191 -7.42 -9.18 -10.75
C THR A 191 -6.15 -9.55 -10.00
N ASP A 192 -5.68 -10.82 -10.13
CA ASP A 192 -4.62 -11.48 -9.34
C ASP A 192 -4.92 -11.58 -7.83
N TYR A 193 -6.08 -11.12 -7.38
CA TYR A 193 -6.55 -11.23 -5.99
C TYR A 193 -7.67 -12.24 -5.86
N THR A 194 -7.74 -12.88 -4.68
CA THR A 194 -8.98 -13.54 -4.30
C THR A 194 -10.06 -12.48 -4.06
N PHE A 195 -11.32 -12.85 -4.21
CA PHE A 195 -12.45 -11.94 -3.96
C PHE A 195 -12.39 -11.30 -2.56
N THR A 196 -12.13 -12.12 -1.54
CA THR A 196 -12.03 -11.66 -0.14
C THR A 196 -10.91 -10.65 0.02
N ASN A 197 -9.78 -10.93 -0.60
CA ASN A 197 -8.64 -10.06 -0.57
C ASN A 197 -8.94 -8.74 -1.29
N TYR A 198 -9.56 -8.77 -2.44
CA TYR A 198 -9.97 -7.59 -3.18
C TYR A 198 -10.95 -6.72 -2.38
N LEU A 199 -11.95 -7.33 -1.74
CA LEU A 199 -12.93 -6.64 -0.92
C LEU A 199 -12.29 -5.95 0.30
N ALA A 200 -11.42 -6.66 1.01
CA ALA A 200 -10.72 -6.10 2.17
C ALA A 200 -9.84 -4.92 1.76
N TYR A 201 -9.20 -5.01 0.63
CA TYR A 201 -8.42 -3.96 -0.01
C TYR A 201 -9.24 -2.72 -0.31
N TYR A 202 -10.34 -2.91 -1.01
CA TYR A 202 -11.23 -1.83 -1.36
C TYR A 202 -11.76 -1.11 -0.11
N ARG A 203 -12.13 -1.88 0.93
CA ARG A 203 -12.54 -1.34 2.23
C ARG A 203 -11.43 -0.53 2.90
N MET A 204 -10.19 -1.02 2.85
CA MET A 204 -9.03 -0.31 3.37
C MET A 204 -8.84 1.04 2.67
N GLN A 205 -8.90 1.05 1.34
CA GLN A 205 -8.78 2.28 0.55
C GLN A 205 -9.87 3.30 0.91
N MET A 206 -11.12 2.83 1.08
CA MET A 206 -12.21 3.70 1.50
C MET A 206 -12.02 4.25 2.91
N ALA A 207 -11.55 3.43 3.86
CA ALA A 207 -11.22 3.87 5.21
C ALA A 207 -10.09 4.92 5.21
N MET A 208 -9.06 4.71 4.40
CA MET A 208 -7.97 5.69 4.24
C MET A 208 -8.44 7.01 3.62
N ASN A 209 -9.34 6.95 2.64
CA ASN A 209 -9.92 8.16 2.07
C ASN A 209 -10.75 8.95 3.09
N LEU A 210 -11.43 8.27 4.01
CA LEU A 210 -12.13 8.92 5.13
C LEU A 210 -11.16 9.57 6.13
N LEU A 211 -9.99 8.97 6.35
CA LEU A 211 -8.95 9.52 7.23
C LEU A 211 -8.26 10.77 6.65
N LYS A 212 -8.36 11.01 5.34
CA LYS A 212 -7.85 12.23 4.70
C LYS A 212 -8.65 13.48 5.10
N ASP A 213 -9.88 13.34 5.52
CA ASP A 213 -10.66 14.45 6.03
C ASP A 213 -10.26 14.70 7.49
N CYS A 214 -9.38 15.66 7.72
CA CYS A 214 -8.92 16.07 9.06
C CYS A 214 -10.06 16.50 10.01
N ARG A 215 -11.28 16.67 9.53
CA ARG A 215 -12.47 16.92 10.34
C ARG A 215 -13.05 15.64 10.95
N VAL A 216 -12.67 14.48 10.46
CA VAL A 216 -13.13 13.17 10.94
C VAL A 216 -12.22 12.71 12.09
N LYS A 217 -12.78 12.57 13.28
CA LYS A 217 -12.00 12.12 14.44
C LYS A 217 -11.70 10.62 14.36
N VAL A 218 -10.54 10.22 14.84
CA VAL A 218 -10.02 8.83 14.73
C VAL A 218 -11.01 7.80 15.29
N TYR A 219 -11.77 8.13 16.36
CA TYR A 219 -12.79 7.23 16.90
C TYR A 219 -14.00 7.07 15.97
N GLU A 220 -14.35 8.09 15.18
CA GLU A 220 -15.40 8.02 14.17
C GLU A 220 -15.00 7.13 13.01
N VAL A 221 -13.69 7.10 12.70
CA VAL A 221 -13.13 6.16 11.72
C VAL A 221 -13.14 4.74 12.26
N ALA A 222 -12.83 4.53 13.54
CA ALA A 222 -12.93 3.22 14.17
C ALA A 222 -14.39 2.71 14.19
N ASP A 223 -15.35 3.59 14.41
CA ASP A 223 -16.79 3.29 14.36
C ASP A 223 -17.24 3.01 12.92
N GLN A 224 -16.76 3.79 11.95
CA GLN A 224 -16.99 3.55 10.54
C GLN A 224 -16.30 2.26 10.06
N PHE A 225 -15.08 1.98 10.53
CA PHE A 225 -14.38 0.73 10.27
C PHE A 225 -15.20 -0.47 10.78
N LYS A 226 -15.77 -0.36 11.98
CA LYS A 226 -16.68 -1.38 12.53
C LYS A 226 -17.97 -1.50 11.72
N LYS A 227 -18.53 -0.39 11.24
CA LYS A 227 -19.69 -0.38 10.35
C LYS A 227 -19.38 -0.94 8.96
N ILE A 228 -18.16 -0.72 8.46
CA ILE A 228 -17.72 -1.15 7.13
C ILE A 228 -17.30 -2.62 7.12
N LEU A 229 -16.66 -3.10 8.20
CA LEU A 229 -16.09 -4.45 8.29
C LEU A 229 -16.90 -5.40 9.19
N GLY A 230 -17.93 -4.88 9.90
CA GLY A 230 -18.71 -5.64 10.85
C GLY A 230 -17.96 -6.00 12.14
N VAL A 231 -16.68 -5.65 12.23
CA VAL A 231 -15.79 -5.93 13.37
C VAL A 231 -14.95 -4.70 13.68
N SER A 232 -14.57 -4.53 14.95
CA SER A 232 -13.63 -3.47 15.33
C SER A 232 -12.24 -3.72 14.71
N PRO A 233 -11.38 -2.70 14.60
CA PRO A 233 -10.02 -2.88 14.15
C PRO A 233 -9.24 -3.94 14.93
N SER A 234 -9.52 -4.09 16.23
CA SER A 234 -8.90 -5.10 17.10
C SER A 234 -9.43 -6.51 16.80
N GLU A 235 -10.76 -6.68 16.70
CA GLU A 235 -11.38 -7.97 16.35
C GLU A 235 -10.99 -8.45 14.94
N TYR A 236 -10.80 -7.52 14.02
CA TYR A 236 -10.31 -7.85 12.69
C TYR A 236 -8.88 -8.41 12.72
N GLN A 237 -8.02 -7.85 13.58
CA GLN A 237 -6.66 -8.38 13.79
C GLN A 237 -6.66 -9.81 14.36
N ASP A 238 -7.57 -10.10 15.29
CA ASP A 238 -7.64 -11.43 15.92
C ASP A 238 -8.16 -12.52 14.97
N ARG A 239 -8.97 -12.14 13.98
CA ARG A 239 -9.45 -13.06 12.93
C ARG A 239 -8.42 -13.35 11.83
N CYS A 240 -7.39 -12.52 11.73
CA CYS A 240 -6.31 -12.66 10.74
C CYS A 240 -5.05 -13.35 11.30
N ARG A 241 -5.11 -13.80 12.58
CA ARG A 241 -4.11 -14.66 13.20
C ARG A 241 -4.46 -16.13 12.97
#